data_421ced7c72c2363e15b42c0e986638a2
#
_entry.id   421ced7c72c2363e15b42c0e986638a2
#
_cell.length_a   1.000
_cell.length_b   1.000
_cell.length_c   1.000
_cell.angle_alpha   90.00
_cell.angle_beta   90.00
_cell.angle_gamma   90.00
#
_symmetry.space_group_name_H-M   'P 1'
#
loop_
_entity.id
_entity.type
_entity.pdbx_description
1 polymer ?
#
loop_
_entity_poly.entity_id
_entity_poly.type
_entity_poly.pdbx_seq_one_letter_code
_entity_poly.pdbx_strand_id
1 'polypeptide(L)'
;MDKVIDETRQGAPLSLEGDAKNTRKLYIESYGCQMNFSDSEIVASILHKVGFNTTENLQEADLVLINTCSVREKAEQTIRKRLEQFNAVKRHKPAMKVGVLGCMAERLKHQFLEEEHIVDLVVGPDAYKDLPNLLEEVDNGRDAVNVLLSRDETYADISPIRLNSNGVTAFVSITRGCDNMCTFCIVPFTRGRERSRDPHSIIHEIEDLWQRGFKEVTLLGQNVDSYLWYGGGLKKDFEKASDIQKVTAVNFAKLLDMVATQFPKMRIRFSTSNPQDMTLDVIDTMAKHHNICKYIHLPVQSGSNRILKAMNRLHTREEYFALIDGIRERIPECAISQDMITGFPSETEEDHQDTLSLMEYVKYDFGFMFAYSERPGTLAARKIADDVPEEVKKRRLTEIIDLQQKHSLYHTQAQVGKTVEVLIEGNSKKSDQEWMGRNTQNTVVVFPKEQYKVGDFVNVKITNCTSTTLIGEAVGYSDMN
;
A
#
# COMPACT_ATOMS: atom_id res chain seq x y z
N MET A 1 -9.32 -14.23 2.62
CA MET A 1 -8.87 -12.85 2.79
C MET A 1 -7.71 -12.65 1.85
N ASP A 2 -8.00 -12.22 0.64
CA ASP A 2 -6.96 -11.90 -0.31
C ASP A 2 -6.53 -10.46 -0.05
N LYS A 3 -5.32 -10.37 0.33
CA LYS A 3 -4.69 -9.24 0.95
C LYS A 3 -4.15 -8.35 -0.16
N VAL A 4 -4.62 -7.10 -0.21
CA VAL A 4 -3.93 -6.00 -0.90
C VAL A 4 -2.48 -5.87 -0.41
N ILE A 5 -2.20 -6.40 0.77
CA ILE A 5 -0.85 -6.61 1.30
C ILE A 5 -0.57 -8.10 1.16
N ASP A 6 0.43 -8.47 0.38
CA ASP A 6 0.92 -9.84 0.40
C ASP A 6 1.59 -10.12 1.75
N GLU A 7 0.78 -10.58 2.71
CA GLU A 7 1.30 -10.92 4.05
C GLU A 7 2.31 -12.08 4.01
N THR A 8 2.41 -12.81 2.91
CA THR A 8 3.46 -13.82 2.74
C THR A 8 4.84 -13.20 2.54
N ARG A 9 4.90 -11.92 2.17
CA ARG A 9 6.15 -11.16 2.03
C ARG A 9 6.55 -10.40 3.30
N GLN A 10 5.67 -10.33 4.31
CA GLN A 10 6.02 -9.68 5.57
C GLN A 10 7.04 -10.50 6.33
N GLY A 11 8.18 -9.87 6.66
CA GLY A 11 9.28 -10.52 7.36
C GLY A 11 10.07 -11.52 6.54
N ALA A 12 9.77 -11.73 5.26
CA ALA A 12 10.66 -12.43 4.37
C ALA A 12 11.86 -11.54 4.03
N PRO A 13 13.09 -12.11 3.98
CA PRO A 13 14.25 -11.37 3.51
C PRO A 13 14.05 -10.95 2.06
N LEU A 14 14.40 -9.70 1.77
CA LEU A 14 14.30 -9.12 0.44
C LEU A 14 15.65 -9.19 -0.24
N SER A 15 15.73 -9.80 -1.41
CA SER A 15 16.99 -9.99 -2.12
C SER A 15 16.94 -9.57 -3.58
N LEU A 16 18.12 -9.30 -4.11
CA LEU A 16 18.44 -9.09 -5.51
C LEU A 16 19.66 -9.94 -5.86
N GLU A 17 19.76 -10.43 -7.09
CA GLU A 17 21.00 -11.02 -7.61
C GLU A 17 22.12 -9.97 -7.56
N GLY A 18 23.23 -10.29 -6.88
CA GLY A 18 24.24 -9.32 -6.48
C GLY A 18 25.20 -8.87 -7.59
N ASP A 19 25.69 -7.63 -7.47
CA ASP A 19 26.87 -7.15 -8.21
C ASP A 19 28.15 -7.65 -7.51
N ALA A 20 29.06 -8.27 -8.28
CA ALA A 20 30.33 -8.80 -7.77
C ALA A 20 31.26 -7.74 -7.15
N LYS A 21 31.01 -6.45 -7.39
CA LYS A 21 31.81 -5.34 -6.85
C LYS A 21 31.46 -4.98 -5.41
N ASN A 22 30.24 -5.29 -4.95
CA ASN A 22 29.76 -4.93 -3.63
C ASN A 22 30.08 -6.08 -2.64
N THR A 23 30.79 -5.77 -1.58
CA THR A 23 31.29 -6.77 -0.62
C THR A 23 30.48 -6.86 0.66
N ARG A 24 29.83 -5.76 1.08
CA ARG A 24 28.99 -5.73 2.30
C ARG A 24 27.62 -6.35 2.02
N LYS A 25 27.07 -7.06 3.00
CA LYS A 25 25.78 -7.76 2.88
C LYS A 25 24.68 -7.06 3.66
N LEU A 26 23.61 -6.67 2.94
CA LEU A 26 22.39 -6.11 3.50
C LEU A 26 21.33 -7.19 3.62
N TYR A 27 20.86 -7.45 4.83
CA TYR A 27 19.65 -8.21 5.09
C TYR A 27 18.51 -7.23 5.41
N ILE A 28 17.44 -7.24 4.65
CA ILE A 28 16.33 -6.31 4.83
C ILE A 28 14.99 -7.05 4.88
N GLU A 29 14.19 -6.74 5.90
CA GLU A 29 12.81 -7.21 6.06
C GLU A 29 11.85 -6.02 6.02
N SER A 30 10.67 -6.21 5.41
CA SER A 30 9.63 -5.21 5.36
C SER A 30 8.35 -5.72 6.01
N TYR A 31 7.77 -4.90 6.88
CA TYR A 31 6.52 -5.16 7.58
C TYR A 31 5.55 -4.00 7.35
N GLY A 32 4.27 -4.32 7.16
CA GLY A 32 3.21 -3.32 7.06
C GLY A 32 2.58 -3.21 5.69
N CYS A 33 2.55 -2.02 5.10
CA CYS A 33 1.84 -1.74 3.86
C CYS A 33 2.75 -1.78 2.61
N GLN A 34 2.15 -1.73 1.43
CA GLN A 34 2.86 -1.67 0.15
C GLN A 34 3.87 -0.51 0.07
N MET A 35 3.55 0.65 0.71
CA MET A 35 4.49 1.78 0.81
C MET A 35 5.77 1.43 1.57
N ASN A 36 5.69 0.62 2.64
CA ASN A 36 6.90 0.19 3.35
C ASN A 36 7.76 -0.73 2.47
N PHE A 37 7.11 -1.60 1.67
CA PHE A 37 7.82 -2.42 0.70
C PHE A 37 8.53 -1.57 -0.35
N SER A 38 7.83 -0.60 -0.95
CA SER A 38 8.41 0.36 -1.90
C SER A 38 9.54 1.19 -1.26
N ASP A 39 9.38 1.60 -0.01
CA ASP A 39 10.45 2.28 0.75
C ASP A 39 11.68 1.38 0.93
N SER A 40 11.51 0.07 1.15
CA SER A 40 12.62 -0.89 1.25
C SER A 40 13.38 -1.03 -0.07
N GLU A 41 12.70 -0.95 -1.21
CA GLU A 41 13.34 -0.92 -2.54
C GLU A 41 14.19 0.35 -2.75
N ILE A 42 13.70 1.51 -2.27
CA ILE A 42 14.47 2.77 -2.27
C ILE A 42 15.71 2.65 -1.38
N VAL A 43 15.55 2.13 -0.17
CA VAL A 43 16.67 1.91 0.78
C VAL A 43 17.73 0.99 0.19
N ALA A 44 17.31 -0.13 -0.40
CA ALA A 44 18.23 -1.05 -1.06
C ALA A 44 18.98 -0.38 -2.21
N SER A 45 18.32 0.48 -3.00
CA SER A 45 18.94 1.24 -4.08
C SER A 45 19.98 2.23 -3.57
N ILE A 46 19.70 2.94 -2.47
CA ILE A 46 20.66 3.87 -1.84
C ILE A 46 21.89 3.09 -1.35
N LEU A 47 21.68 1.99 -0.62
CA LEU A 47 22.77 1.22 -0.04
C LEU A 47 23.58 0.44 -1.08
N HIS A 48 22.96 0.02 -2.18
CA HIS A 48 23.68 -0.60 -3.29
C HIS A 48 24.72 0.34 -3.89
N LYS A 49 24.44 1.64 -4.01
CA LYS A 49 25.38 2.65 -4.50
C LYS A 49 26.61 2.84 -3.60
N VAL A 50 26.51 2.48 -2.32
CA VAL A 50 27.58 2.58 -1.33
C VAL A 50 28.18 1.22 -0.93
N GLY A 51 28.01 0.20 -1.78
CA GLY A 51 28.77 -1.04 -1.70
C GLY A 51 28.05 -2.22 -0.99
N PHE A 52 26.73 -2.16 -0.83
CA PHE A 52 25.94 -3.27 -0.28
C PHE A 52 25.27 -4.10 -1.38
N ASN A 53 25.33 -5.43 -1.23
CA ASN A 53 24.44 -6.37 -1.90
C ASN A 53 23.44 -6.95 -0.91
N THR A 54 22.23 -7.24 -1.37
CA THR A 54 21.23 -7.90 -0.52
C THR A 54 21.56 -9.39 -0.32
N THR A 55 21.15 -9.94 0.83
CA THR A 55 21.25 -11.37 1.16
C THR A 55 19.99 -11.88 1.84
N GLU A 56 19.63 -13.12 1.59
CA GLU A 56 18.56 -13.82 2.32
C GLU A 56 19.07 -14.52 3.59
N ASN A 57 20.39 -14.63 3.73
CA ASN A 57 21.01 -15.29 4.86
C ASN A 57 21.40 -14.28 5.96
N LEU A 58 20.65 -14.28 7.04
CA LEU A 58 20.89 -13.41 8.20
C LEU A 58 22.31 -13.57 8.78
N GLN A 59 22.87 -14.77 8.74
CA GLN A 59 24.22 -15.06 9.28
C GLN A 59 25.33 -14.36 8.50
N GLU A 60 25.11 -14.07 7.23
CA GLU A 60 26.07 -13.39 6.38
C GLU A 60 25.97 -11.86 6.48
N ALA A 61 24.86 -11.34 7.00
CA ALA A 61 24.58 -9.92 7.01
C ALA A 61 25.63 -9.10 7.78
N ASP A 62 26.08 -7.99 7.17
CA ASP A 62 26.86 -6.95 7.82
C ASP A 62 25.96 -5.82 8.34
N LEU A 63 24.83 -5.63 7.67
CA LEU A 63 23.77 -4.70 8.03
C LEU A 63 22.41 -5.40 7.96
N VAL A 64 21.66 -5.33 9.05
CA VAL A 64 20.28 -5.81 9.14
C VAL A 64 19.37 -4.63 9.26
N LEU A 65 18.41 -4.48 8.35
CA LEU A 65 17.41 -3.42 8.39
C LEU A 65 16.00 -4.03 8.48
N ILE A 66 15.19 -3.45 9.35
CA ILE A 66 13.80 -3.82 9.50
C ILE A 66 12.92 -2.60 9.24
N ASN A 67 12.18 -2.61 8.13
CA ASN A 67 11.27 -1.53 7.78
C ASN A 67 9.89 -1.79 8.38
N THR A 68 9.38 -0.83 9.14
CA THR A 68 8.32 -1.05 10.11
C THR A 68 7.11 -0.12 9.89
N CYS A 69 5.93 -0.62 10.23
CA CYS A 69 4.67 0.11 10.19
C CYS A 69 4.18 0.44 11.61
N SER A 70 3.53 1.58 11.77
CA SER A 70 2.91 2.02 13.04
C SER A 70 1.40 1.81 13.09
N VAL A 71 0.80 1.17 12.08
CA VAL A 71 -0.66 1.10 11.96
C VAL A 71 -1.29 0.02 12.87
N ARG A 72 -0.53 -1.00 13.29
CA ARG A 72 -1.05 -2.12 14.08
C ARG A 72 -0.18 -2.41 15.31
N GLU A 73 -0.80 -2.55 16.48
CA GLU A 73 -0.10 -2.90 17.73
C GLU A 73 0.62 -4.24 17.65
N LYS A 74 0.00 -5.25 17.06
CA LYS A 74 0.64 -6.55 16.81
C LYS A 74 1.92 -6.45 15.97
N ALA A 75 2.03 -5.43 15.12
CA ALA A 75 3.24 -5.22 14.34
C ALA A 75 4.42 -4.85 15.25
N GLU A 76 4.23 -4.00 16.24
CA GLU A 76 5.28 -3.62 17.19
C GLU A 76 5.79 -4.82 17.99
N GLN A 77 4.89 -5.64 18.54
CA GLN A 77 5.25 -6.87 19.24
C GLN A 77 6.03 -7.85 18.35
N THR A 78 5.61 -7.97 17.09
CA THR A 78 6.31 -8.82 16.10
C THR A 78 7.74 -8.32 15.86
N ILE A 79 7.92 -7.00 15.73
CA ILE A 79 9.23 -6.39 15.52
C ILE A 79 10.13 -6.62 16.72
N ARG A 80 9.65 -6.41 17.96
CA ARG A 80 10.44 -6.65 19.18
C ARG A 80 10.91 -8.12 19.29
N LYS A 81 10.04 -9.08 19.01
CA LYS A 81 10.41 -10.50 18.94
C LYS A 81 11.43 -10.78 17.83
N ARG A 82 11.34 -10.08 16.71
CA ARG A 82 12.31 -10.25 15.62
C ARG A 82 13.68 -9.70 15.99
N LEU A 83 13.74 -8.58 16.70
CA LEU A 83 14.97 -8.02 17.24
C LEU A 83 15.68 -8.97 18.22
N GLU A 84 14.93 -9.72 19.04
CA GLU A 84 15.51 -10.77 19.88
C GLU A 84 16.26 -11.86 19.07
N GLN A 85 15.69 -12.25 17.90
CA GLN A 85 16.33 -13.21 16.99
C GLN A 85 17.58 -12.62 16.34
N PHE A 86 17.56 -11.35 15.96
CA PHE A 86 18.76 -10.66 15.45
C PHE A 86 19.84 -10.55 16.52
N ASN A 87 19.45 -10.33 17.79
CA ASN A 87 20.37 -10.29 18.90
C ASN A 87 21.13 -11.62 19.09
N ALA A 88 20.45 -12.74 18.89
CA ALA A 88 21.10 -14.05 18.95
C ALA A 88 22.22 -14.17 17.90
N VAL A 89 22.02 -13.63 16.70
CA VAL A 89 23.06 -13.62 15.64
C VAL A 89 24.15 -12.59 15.95
N LYS A 90 23.79 -11.38 16.36
CA LYS A 90 24.74 -10.30 16.67
C LYS A 90 25.72 -10.67 17.77
N ARG A 91 25.32 -11.49 18.76
CA ARG A 91 26.23 -12.03 19.80
C ARG A 91 27.38 -12.85 19.22
N HIS A 92 27.16 -13.51 18.08
CA HIS A 92 28.21 -14.28 17.39
C HIS A 92 28.92 -13.46 16.29
N LYS A 93 28.31 -12.36 15.85
CA LYS A 93 28.87 -11.43 14.86
C LYS A 93 28.74 -9.98 15.38
N PRO A 94 29.53 -9.54 16.37
CA PRO A 94 29.38 -8.22 17.00
C PRO A 94 29.52 -7.03 16.04
N ALA A 95 30.21 -7.21 14.92
CA ALA A 95 30.35 -6.19 13.90
C ALA A 95 29.07 -5.95 13.08
N MET A 96 28.09 -6.87 13.13
CA MET A 96 26.79 -6.72 12.46
C MET A 96 26.03 -5.52 13.03
N LYS A 97 25.57 -4.64 12.16
CA LYS A 97 24.75 -3.48 12.52
C LYS A 97 23.27 -3.79 12.34
N VAL A 98 22.43 -3.23 13.21
CA VAL A 98 20.97 -3.40 13.18
C VAL A 98 20.29 -2.06 13.15
N GLY A 99 19.44 -1.84 12.15
CA GLY A 99 18.67 -0.61 11.99
C GLY A 99 17.17 -0.83 11.90
N VAL A 100 16.41 0.12 12.45
CA VAL A 100 14.95 0.16 12.35
C VAL A 100 14.53 1.35 11.48
N LEU A 101 13.70 1.08 10.49
CA LEU A 101 13.26 2.04 9.50
C LEU A 101 11.74 2.25 9.53
N GLY A 102 11.28 3.34 8.93
CA GLY A 102 9.88 3.55 8.58
C GLY A 102 9.05 4.24 9.67
N CYS A 103 7.73 4.03 9.62
CA CYS A 103 6.78 4.78 10.45
C CYS A 103 6.93 4.52 11.96
N MET A 104 7.35 3.32 12.36
CA MET A 104 7.58 3.01 13.77
C MET A 104 8.87 3.68 14.28
N ALA A 105 9.92 3.73 13.46
CA ALA A 105 11.13 4.46 13.73
C ALA A 105 10.83 5.95 13.97
N GLU A 106 10.02 6.57 13.10
CA GLU A 106 9.59 7.98 13.26
C GLU A 106 8.80 8.21 14.55
N ARG A 107 7.91 7.26 14.92
CA ARG A 107 7.06 7.41 16.10
C ARG A 107 7.83 7.25 17.42
N LEU A 108 8.72 6.26 17.50
CA LEU A 108 9.45 5.92 18.74
C LEU A 108 10.75 6.70 18.90
N LYS A 109 11.38 7.09 17.79
CA LYS A 109 12.59 7.94 17.79
C LYS A 109 13.72 7.39 18.68
N HIS A 110 14.28 8.25 19.53
CA HIS A 110 15.34 7.89 20.47
C HIS A 110 14.94 6.81 21.49
N GLN A 111 13.65 6.76 21.86
CA GLN A 111 13.13 5.75 22.79
C GLN A 111 13.47 4.32 22.32
N PHE A 112 13.52 4.10 20.99
CA PHE A 112 13.87 2.79 20.45
C PHE A 112 15.31 2.35 20.78
N LEU A 113 16.26 3.28 20.75
CA LEU A 113 17.64 3.01 21.12
C LEU A 113 17.81 2.76 22.62
N GLU A 114 17.03 3.49 23.44
CA GLU A 114 17.07 3.37 24.90
C GLU A 114 16.49 2.03 25.38
N GLU A 115 15.41 1.55 24.73
CA GLU A 115 14.73 0.31 25.08
C GLU A 115 15.37 -0.93 24.45
N GLU A 116 15.89 -0.82 23.22
CA GLU A 116 16.38 -1.93 22.42
C GLU A 116 17.87 -1.78 22.10
N HIS A 117 18.72 -2.12 23.07
CA HIS A 117 20.20 -1.98 22.97
C HIS A 117 20.86 -2.71 21.79
N ILE A 118 20.12 -3.54 21.06
CA ILE A 118 20.60 -4.17 19.83
C ILE A 118 20.59 -3.21 18.64
N VAL A 119 19.74 -2.19 18.68
CA VAL A 119 19.52 -1.26 17.57
C VAL A 119 20.62 -0.20 17.56
N ASP A 120 21.36 -0.12 16.48
CA ASP A 120 22.42 0.87 16.26
C ASP A 120 21.93 2.09 15.47
N LEU A 121 20.78 1.96 14.74
CA LEU A 121 20.33 2.93 13.76
C LEU A 121 18.80 3.05 13.73
N VAL A 122 18.27 4.29 13.77
CA VAL A 122 16.83 4.57 13.67
C VAL A 122 16.58 5.64 12.61
N VAL A 123 15.83 5.30 11.54
CA VAL A 123 15.63 6.20 10.39
C VAL A 123 14.16 6.33 10.01
N GLY A 124 13.67 7.57 10.02
CA GLY A 124 12.32 7.90 9.58
C GLY A 124 12.13 7.79 8.05
N PRO A 125 10.85 7.78 7.58
CA PRO A 125 10.54 7.55 6.16
C PRO A 125 11.09 8.60 5.20
N ASP A 126 11.42 9.79 5.66
CA ASP A 126 11.92 10.88 4.83
C ASP A 126 13.44 11.08 4.92
N ALA A 127 14.14 10.24 5.72
CA ALA A 127 15.56 10.37 5.97
C ALA A 127 16.43 9.28 5.31
N TYR A 128 15.90 8.47 4.41
CA TYR A 128 16.64 7.35 3.82
C TYR A 128 17.88 7.77 3.03
N LYS A 129 17.88 8.98 2.42
CA LYS A 129 19.07 9.51 1.72
C LYS A 129 20.26 9.72 2.62
N ASP A 130 20.02 9.88 3.93
CA ASP A 130 21.07 10.08 4.92
C ASP A 130 21.69 8.76 5.44
N LEU A 131 21.12 7.61 5.05
CA LEU A 131 21.61 6.29 5.47
C LEU A 131 23.13 6.10 5.31
N PRO A 132 23.79 6.52 4.22
CA PRO A 132 25.24 6.40 4.11
C PRO A 132 26.00 7.13 5.22
N ASN A 133 25.61 8.38 5.55
CA ASN A 133 26.25 9.16 6.60
C ASN A 133 26.00 8.55 7.99
N LEU A 134 24.75 8.13 8.26
CA LEU A 134 24.38 7.49 9.53
C LEU A 134 25.14 6.16 9.74
N LEU A 135 25.39 5.41 8.67
CA LEU A 135 26.19 4.19 8.75
C LEU A 135 27.67 4.48 9.05
N GLU A 136 28.23 5.58 8.54
CA GLU A 136 29.57 6.01 8.93
C GLU A 136 29.65 6.35 10.43
N GLU A 137 28.63 7.00 10.99
CA GLU A 137 28.55 7.26 12.44
C GLU A 137 28.51 5.95 13.23
N VAL A 138 27.67 5.00 12.81
CA VAL A 138 27.53 3.68 13.44
C VAL A 138 28.82 2.84 13.32
N ASP A 139 29.48 2.89 12.17
CA ASP A 139 30.76 2.21 11.96
C ASP A 139 31.87 2.80 12.85
N ASN A 140 31.74 4.07 13.25
CA ASN A 140 32.60 4.75 14.22
C ASN A 140 32.18 4.54 15.71
N GLY A 141 31.21 3.64 15.96
CA GLY A 141 30.79 3.23 17.29
C GLY A 141 29.81 4.19 18.00
N ARG A 142 29.06 5.00 17.23
CA ARG A 142 27.99 5.87 17.76
C ARG A 142 26.64 5.33 17.30
N ASP A 143 25.62 5.47 18.15
CA ASP A 143 24.25 5.25 17.72
C ASP A 143 23.78 6.42 16.85
N ALA A 144 23.02 6.12 15.80
CA ALA A 144 22.59 7.14 14.84
C ALA A 144 21.07 7.20 14.70
N VAL A 145 20.51 8.42 14.70
CA VAL A 145 19.07 8.65 14.57
C VAL A 145 18.81 9.81 13.61
N ASN A 146 18.02 9.57 12.58
CA ASN A 146 17.45 10.63 11.77
C ASN A 146 15.96 10.36 11.50
N VAL A 147 15.10 11.16 12.12
CA VAL A 147 13.64 11.07 12.06
C VAL A 147 13.01 12.42 11.67
N LEU A 148 13.69 13.18 10.83
CA LEU A 148 13.21 14.45 10.33
C LEU A 148 12.17 14.23 9.23
N LEU A 149 10.99 14.84 9.39
CA LEU A 149 9.96 14.88 8.34
C LEU A 149 10.29 16.00 7.34
N SER A 150 10.51 15.60 6.09
CA SER A 150 10.80 16.53 5.00
C SER A 150 9.53 17.22 4.49
N ARG A 151 9.71 18.41 3.91
CA ARG A 151 8.65 19.13 3.18
C ARG A 151 8.69 18.89 1.68
N ASP A 152 9.81 18.38 1.17
CA ASP A 152 10.07 18.31 -0.27
C ASP A 152 10.47 16.90 -0.74
N GLU A 153 10.92 16.00 0.18
CA GLU A 153 11.44 14.69 -0.22
C GLU A 153 10.35 13.76 -0.77
N THR A 154 10.54 13.33 -2.00
CA THR A 154 9.67 12.35 -2.69
C THR A 154 10.45 11.18 -3.26
N TYR A 155 11.78 11.17 -3.14
CA TYR A 155 12.69 10.19 -3.75
C TYR A 155 12.59 10.11 -5.28
N ALA A 156 12.22 11.22 -5.92
CA ALA A 156 12.02 11.30 -7.37
C ALA A 156 13.29 11.03 -8.18
N ASP A 157 14.47 11.25 -7.57
CA ASP A 157 15.79 11.07 -8.16
C ASP A 157 16.39 9.66 -7.94
N ILE A 158 15.64 8.77 -7.28
CA ILE A 158 16.06 7.40 -7.01
C ILE A 158 15.25 6.44 -7.87
N SER A 159 15.95 5.65 -8.70
CA SER A 159 15.35 4.50 -9.38
C SER A 159 15.39 3.30 -8.43
N PRO A 160 14.23 2.80 -7.97
CA PRO A 160 14.19 1.73 -6.99
C PRO A 160 14.66 0.39 -7.57
N ILE A 161 15.48 -0.31 -6.79
CA ILE A 161 15.84 -1.71 -7.07
C ILE A 161 14.63 -2.59 -6.70
N ARG A 162 14.18 -3.45 -7.63
CA ARG A 162 13.02 -4.32 -7.40
C ARG A 162 13.43 -5.57 -6.61
N LEU A 163 13.00 -5.63 -5.37
CA LEU A 163 13.30 -6.72 -4.44
C LEU A 163 12.24 -7.82 -4.54
N ASN A 164 12.66 -9.08 -4.56
CA ASN A 164 11.77 -10.26 -4.65
C ASN A 164 10.67 -10.09 -5.72
N SER A 165 11.03 -9.49 -6.85
CA SER A 165 10.10 -9.19 -7.92
C SER A 165 9.69 -10.49 -8.64
N ASN A 166 8.39 -10.59 -9.00
CA ASN A 166 7.92 -11.61 -9.94
C ASN A 166 8.24 -11.26 -11.41
N GLY A 167 8.88 -10.11 -11.66
CA GLY A 167 9.18 -9.60 -13.00
C GLY A 167 7.94 -9.11 -13.77
N VAL A 168 6.76 -9.11 -13.16
CA VAL A 168 5.48 -8.81 -13.81
C VAL A 168 4.84 -7.54 -13.28
N THR A 169 4.80 -7.37 -11.94
CA THR A 169 4.11 -6.28 -11.26
C THR A 169 5.10 -5.44 -10.43
N ALA A 170 4.93 -4.12 -10.42
CA ALA A 170 5.76 -3.22 -9.64
C ALA A 170 4.94 -2.12 -8.95
N PHE A 171 5.46 -1.62 -7.82
CA PHE A 171 4.91 -0.47 -7.12
C PHE A 171 5.63 0.81 -7.52
N VAL A 172 4.88 1.89 -7.77
CA VAL A 172 5.42 3.21 -8.08
C VAL A 172 4.82 4.22 -7.12
N SER A 173 5.63 4.76 -6.22
CA SER A 173 5.19 5.79 -5.28
C SER A 173 4.99 7.12 -6.01
N ILE A 174 3.80 7.71 -5.89
CA ILE A 174 3.44 9.00 -6.53
C ILE A 174 3.21 10.13 -5.53
N THR A 175 2.81 9.80 -4.29
CA THR A 175 2.60 10.76 -3.21
C THR A 175 3.23 10.26 -1.91
N ARG A 176 3.63 11.18 -1.03
CA ARG A 176 4.11 10.90 0.33
C ARG A 176 3.45 11.84 1.32
N GLY A 177 3.15 11.30 2.52
CA GLY A 177 2.40 12.03 3.54
C GLY A 177 0.91 12.13 3.24
N CYS A 178 0.16 12.74 4.15
CA CYS A 178 -1.28 12.91 4.00
C CYS A 178 -1.74 14.14 4.79
N ASP A 179 -2.54 14.98 4.14
CA ASP A 179 -3.13 16.19 4.75
C ASP A 179 -4.48 15.92 5.40
N ASN A 180 -5.05 14.74 5.22
CA ASN A 180 -6.27 14.31 5.89
C ASN A 180 -5.97 13.96 7.35
N MET A 181 -6.38 14.84 8.27
CA MET A 181 -6.15 14.69 9.70
C MET A 181 -7.23 13.80 10.35
N CYS A 182 -7.48 12.60 9.80
CA CYS A 182 -8.39 11.63 10.40
C CYS A 182 -7.95 11.34 11.84
N THR A 183 -8.90 11.39 12.80
CA THR A 183 -8.56 11.41 14.23
C THR A 183 -7.89 10.12 14.72
N PHE A 184 -8.17 8.98 14.08
CA PHE A 184 -7.58 7.67 14.39
C PHE A 184 -6.24 7.40 13.70
N CYS A 185 -5.82 8.27 12.74
CA CYS A 185 -4.71 7.98 11.85
C CYS A 185 -3.39 8.57 12.34
N ILE A 186 -2.33 7.75 12.33
CA ILE A 186 -0.98 8.15 12.73
C ILE A 186 -0.15 8.68 11.54
N VAL A 187 -0.60 8.48 10.29
CA VAL A 187 0.17 8.80 9.08
C VAL A 187 0.66 10.25 9.01
N PRO A 188 -0.15 11.29 9.29
CA PRO A 188 0.33 12.67 9.24
C PRO A 188 1.51 12.94 10.19
N PHE A 189 1.62 12.16 11.26
CA PHE A 189 2.65 12.29 12.29
C PHE A 189 3.90 11.47 12.01
N THR A 190 3.81 10.47 11.12
CA THR A 190 4.92 9.56 10.80
C THR A 190 5.44 9.71 9.38
N ARG A 191 4.64 10.27 8.46
CA ARG A 191 5.01 10.51 7.05
C ARG A 191 4.87 11.98 6.63
N GLY A 192 4.48 12.84 7.57
CA GLY A 192 4.39 14.28 7.36
C GLY A 192 3.24 14.71 6.45
N ARG A 193 3.36 15.94 5.98
CA ARG A 193 2.39 16.59 5.09
C ARG A 193 2.47 16.04 3.69
N GLU A 194 1.36 16.17 2.95
CA GLU A 194 1.23 15.65 1.59
C GLU A 194 2.08 16.42 0.59
N ARG A 195 2.80 15.66 -0.22
CA ARG A 195 3.61 16.15 -1.35
C ARG A 195 3.59 15.13 -2.49
N SER A 196 3.42 15.64 -3.69
CA SER A 196 3.33 14.86 -4.91
C SER A 196 4.68 14.80 -5.62
N ARG A 197 5.01 13.64 -6.15
CA ARG A 197 6.20 13.41 -6.95
C ARG A 197 6.03 14.00 -8.35
N ASP A 198 7.11 14.45 -8.96
CA ASP A 198 7.14 14.96 -10.34
C ASP A 198 6.56 13.92 -11.32
N PRO A 199 5.56 14.26 -12.15
CA PRO A 199 4.96 13.34 -13.11
C PRO A 199 5.96 12.80 -14.13
N HIS A 200 6.95 13.57 -14.54
CA HIS A 200 7.98 13.10 -15.48
C HIS A 200 8.87 12.04 -14.85
N SER A 201 9.21 12.18 -13.57
CA SER A 201 9.98 11.16 -12.85
C SER A 201 9.19 9.85 -12.69
N ILE A 202 7.85 9.93 -12.49
CA ILE A 202 6.95 8.78 -12.43
C ILE A 202 6.93 8.07 -13.79
N ILE A 203 6.73 8.82 -14.86
CA ILE A 203 6.71 8.28 -16.23
C ILE A 203 8.05 7.62 -16.57
N HIS A 204 9.17 8.24 -16.23
CA HIS A 204 10.50 7.67 -16.47
C HIS A 204 10.71 6.34 -15.73
N GLU A 205 10.26 6.24 -14.47
CA GLU A 205 10.32 4.98 -13.72
C GLU A 205 9.45 3.90 -14.36
N ILE A 206 8.24 4.27 -14.83
CA ILE A 206 7.33 3.32 -15.51
C ILE A 206 7.92 2.88 -16.85
N GLU A 207 8.59 3.77 -17.58
CA GLU A 207 9.29 3.44 -18.82
C GLU A 207 10.43 2.43 -18.60
N ASP A 208 11.26 2.62 -17.57
CA ASP A 208 12.29 1.64 -17.17
C ASP A 208 11.66 0.27 -16.87
N LEU A 209 10.56 0.24 -16.10
CA LEU A 209 9.83 -0.98 -15.82
C LEU A 209 9.29 -1.65 -17.09
N TRP A 210 8.72 -0.85 -18.01
CA TRP A 210 8.22 -1.34 -19.28
C TRP A 210 9.33 -1.97 -20.13
N GLN A 211 10.47 -1.30 -20.24
CA GLN A 211 11.65 -1.81 -20.98
C GLN A 211 12.20 -3.10 -20.37
N ARG A 212 12.07 -3.27 -19.04
CA ARG A 212 12.46 -4.49 -18.32
C ARG A 212 11.41 -5.60 -18.38
N GLY A 213 10.30 -5.38 -19.09
CA GLY A 213 9.26 -6.39 -19.35
C GLY A 213 8.14 -6.48 -18.31
N PHE A 214 8.07 -5.55 -17.35
CA PHE A 214 6.95 -5.47 -16.42
C PHE A 214 5.63 -5.21 -17.17
N LYS A 215 4.55 -5.77 -16.69
CA LYS A 215 3.21 -5.75 -17.32
C LYS A 215 2.18 -4.94 -16.54
N GLU A 216 2.41 -4.72 -15.25
CA GLU A 216 1.51 -3.96 -14.39
C GLU A 216 2.29 -3.05 -13.45
N VAL A 217 1.78 -1.83 -13.26
CA VAL A 217 2.23 -0.92 -12.20
C VAL A 217 1.06 -0.60 -11.28
N THR A 218 1.35 -0.54 -9.98
CA THR A 218 0.41 0.00 -8.98
C THR A 218 0.93 1.33 -8.47
N LEU A 219 0.19 2.41 -8.73
CA LEU A 219 0.50 3.74 -8.21
C LEU A 219 0.15 3.79 -6.73
N LEU A 220 1.13 4.14 -5.89
CA LEU A 220 1.03 4.14 -4.44
C LEU A 220 1.11 5.53 -3.83
N GLY A 221 0.34 5.71 -2.75
CA GLY A 221 0.39 6.87 -1.86
C GLY A 221 -0.39 6.59 -0.58
N GLN A 222 -0.44 7.55 0.34
CA GLN A 222 -1.32 7.51 1.49
C GLN A 222 -2.75 7.97 1.14
N ASN A 223 -2.87 8.70 0.04
CA ASN A 223 -4.09 9.12 -0.62
C ASN A 223 -3.72 9.50 -2.06
N VAL A 224 -3.90 8.59 -3.01
CA VAL A 224 -3.45 8.80 -4.39
C VAL A 224 -4.32 9.81 -5.14
N ASP A 225 -5.62 9.87 -4.83
CA ASP A 225 -6.58 10.74 -5.52
C ASP A 225 -6.28 12.21 -5.28
N SER A 226 -5.59 12.51 -4.18
CA SER A 226 -5.21 13.87 -3.83
C SER A 226 -3.94 14.34 -4.54
N TYR A 227 -3.31 13.50 -5.38
CA TYR A 227 -2.12 13.88 -6.14
C TYR A 227 -2.30 15.20 -6.86
N LEU A 228 -1.40 16.14 -6.59
CA LEU A 228 -1.37 17.47 -7.20
C LEU A 228 0.06 17.98 -7.27
N TRP A 229 0.65 17.93 -8.47
CA TRP A 229 1.99 18.47 -8.71
C TRP A 229 1.90 19.81 -9.45
N TYR A 230 2.58 20.81 -8.96
CA TYR A 230 2.61 22.17 -9.51
C TYR A 230 4.02 22.79 -9.52
N GLY A 231 5.05 21.92 -9.62
CA GLY A 231 6.46 22.31 -9.58
C GLY A 231 7.17 21.92 -8.28
N GLY A 232 6.51 21.14 -7.41
CA GLY A 232 7.02 20.67 -6.10
C GLY A 232 6.42 21.41 -4.92
N GLY A 233 6.79 20.97 -3.70
CA GLY A 233 6.29 21.53 -2.44
C GLY A 233 5.06 20.84 -1.88
N LEU A 234 4.48 21.42 -0.82
CA LEU A 234 3.35 20.85 -0.10
C LEU A 234 2.01 21.16 -0.82
N LYS A 235 1.13 20.17 -0.94
CA LYS A 235 -0.21 20.34 -1.53
C LYS A 235 -0.96 21.54 -0.96
N LYS A 236 -0.94 21.72 0.36
CA LYS A 236 -1.63 22.83 1.05
C LYS A 236 -1.16 24.24 0.62
N ASP A 237 0.03 24.37 0.03
CA ASP A 237 0.59 25.65 -0.41
C ASP A 237 0.16 26.01 -1.85
N PHE A 238 -0.58 25.12 -2.54
CA PHE A 238 -1.06 25.32 -3.93
C PHE A 238 -1.86 26.60 -4.14
N GLU A 239 -2.67 27.02 -3.17
CA GLU A 239 -3.43 28.27 -3.26
C GLU A 239 -2.52 29.50 -3.47
N LYS A 240 -1.28 29.43 -2.94
CA LYS A 240 -0.27 30.48 -3.07
C LYS A 240 0.59 30.35 -4.34
N ALA A 241 0.36 29.31 -5.14
CA ALA A 241 1.10 29.09 -6.36
C ALA A 241 0.77 30.20 -7.41
N SER A 242 1.73 30.48 -8.28
CA SER A 242 1.54 31.42 -9.38
C SER A 242 0.47 30.92 -10.38
N ASP A 243 -0.09 31.82 -11.17
CA ASP A 243 -1.09 31.46 -12.18
C ASP A 243 -0.53 30.44 -13.20
N ILE A 244 0.74 30.56 -13.55
CA ILE A 244 1.42 29.60 -14.44
C ILE A 244 1.43 28.21 -13.79
N GLN A 245 1.83 28.10 -12.53
CA GLN A 245 1.85 26.85 -11.79
C GLN A 245 0.46 26.22 -11.66
N LYS A 246 -0.58 27.04 -11.41
CA LYS A 246 -1.97 26.58 -11.33
C LYS A 246 -2.47 26.02 -12.66
N VAL A 247 -2.16 26.68 -13.77
CA VAL A 247 -2.57 26.24 -15.11
C VAL A 247 -1.82 24.98 -15.56
N THR A 248 -0.52 24.87 -15.21
CA THR A 248 0.33 23.72 -15.59
C THR A 248 0.24 22.57 -14.61
N ALA A 249 -0.50 22.69 -13.51
CA ALA A 249 -0.64 21.66 -12.50
C ALA A 249 -1.19 20.35 -13.07
N VAL A 250 -0.62 19.26 -12.58
CA VAL A 250 -1.03 17.89 -12.90
C VAL A 250 -1.72 17.30 -11.69
N ASN A 251 -3.02 17.05 -11.80
CA ASN A 251 -3.80 16.32 -10.81
C ASN A 251 -3.78 14.81 -11.10
N PHE A 252 -4.44 14.01 -10.26
CA PHE A 252 -4.43 12.56 -10.39
C PHE A 252 -5.06 12.07 -11.72
N ALA A 253 -6.16 12.65 -12.15
CA ALA A 253 -6.80 12.29 -13.43
C ALA A 253 -5.85 12.53 -14.63
N LYS A 254 -5.18 13.69 -14.66
CA LYS A 254 -4.17 13.99 -15.71
C LYS A 254 -3.00 13.01 -15.66
N LEU A 255 -2.48 12.68 -14.45
CA LEU A 255 -1.39 11.71 -14.31
C LEU A 255 -1.82 10.33 -14.83
N LEU A 256 -3.01 9.86 -14.48
CA LEU A 256 -3.54 8.59 -14.98
C LEU A 256 -3.66 8.59 -16.52
N ASP A 257 -4.20 9.67 -17.10
CA ASP A 257 -4.34 9.82 -18.55
C ASP A 257 -2.96 9.80 -19.26
N MET A 258 -1.96 10.50 -18.70
CA MET A 258 -0.59 10.51 -19.22
C MET A 258 0.01 9.12 -19.23
N VAL A 259 -0.05 8.41 -18.10
CA VAL A 259 0.53 7.05 -17.96
C VAL A 259 -0.22 6.06 -18.87
N ALA A 260 -1.55 6.09 -18.87
CA ALA A 260 -2.36 5.15 -19.67
C ALA A 260 -2.18 5.34 -21.17
N THR A 261 -2.02 6.59 -21.63
CA THR A 261 -1.79 6.93 -23.02
C THR A 261 -0.40 6.51 -23.48
N GLN A 262 0.62 6.74 -22.65
CA GLN A 262 2.00 6.46 -23.01
C GLN A 262 2.32 4.95 -23.00
N PHE A 263 1.67 4.19 -22.12
CA PHE A 263 1.90 2.75 -21.95
C PHE A 263 0.61 1.93 -22.15
N PRO A 264 0.05 1.88 -23.37
CA PRO A 264 -1.27 1.30 -23.62
C PRO A 264 -1.37 -0.20 -23.36
N LYS A 265 -0.25 -0.93 -23.34
CA LYS A 265 -0.16 -2.36 -23.01
C LYS A 265 0.34 -2.64 -21.59
N MET A 266 0.51 -1.62 -20.76
CA MET A 266 0.79 -1.78 -19.34
C MET A 266 -0.50 -1.60 -18.55
N ARG A 267 -0.83 -2.56 -17.70
CA ARG A 267 -1.96 -2.46 -16.78
C ARG A 267 -1.62 -1.50 -15.64
N ILE A 268 -2.55 -0.60 -15.32
CA ILE A 268 -2.38 0.43 -14.30
C ILE A 268 -3.39 0.18 -13.18
N ARG A 269 -2.88 0.03 -11.97
CA ARG A 269 -3.65 0.05 -10.71
C ARG A 269 -3.26 1.25 -9.88
N PHE A 270 -4.09 1.59 -8.94
CA PHE A 270 -3.76 2.52 -7.87
C PHE A 270 -4.36 2.04 -6.55
N SER A 271 -3.82 2.51 -5.45
CA SER A 271 -4.23 2.05 -4.12
C SER A 271 -4.28 3.20 -3.14
N THR A 272 -5.29 3.17 -2.29
CA THR A 272 -5.54 4.10 -1.20
C THR A 272 -6.14 5.42 -1.67
N SER A 273 -7.44 5.38 -1.94
CA SER A 273 -8.28 6.54 -2.26
C SER A 273 -8.94 7.13 -1.01
N ASN A 274 -9.47 8.34 -1.14
CA ASN A 274 -10.33 8.94 -0.12
C ASN A 274 -11.61 9.46 -0.79
N PRO A 275 -12.80 9.17 -0.25
CA PRO A 275 -14.06 9.58 -0.86
C PRO A 275 -14.17 11.07 -1.23
N GLN A 276 -13.59 11.96 -0.42
CA GLN A 276 -13.61 13.40 -0.68
C GLN A 276 -12.70 13.85 -1.83
N ASP A 277 -11.64 13.08 -2.13
CA ASP A 277 -10.64 13.41 -3.14
C ASP A 277 -10.90 12.64 -4.46
N MET A 278 -11.76 11.61 -4.46
CA MET A 278 -12.19 10.88 -5.63
C MET A 278 -13.16 11.73 -6.46
N THR A 279 -12.67 12.28 -7.56
CA THR A 279 -13.42 13.18 -8.42
C THR A 279 -13.96 12.48 -9.68
N LEU A 280 -14.97 13.04 -10.32
CA LEU A 280 -15.58 12.44 -11.51
C LEU A 280 -14.60 12.37 -12.70
N ASP A 281 -13.65 13.30 -12.82
CA ASP A 281 -12.64 13.27 -13.88
C ASP A 281 -11.66 12.09 -13.72
N VAL A 282 -11.39 11.63 -12.51
CA VAL A 282 -10.65 10.37 -12.27
C VAL A 282 -11.46 9.18 -12.79
N ILE A 283 -12.75 9.11 -12.46
CA ILE A 283 -13.64 8.03 -12.88
C ILE A 283 -13.81 8.03 -14.41
N ASP A 284 -14.00 9.21 -15.03
CA ASP A 284 -14.08 9.35 -16.48
C ASP A 284 -12.79 8.92 -17.18
N THR A 285 -11.62 9.23 -16.59
CA THR A 285 -10.32 8.76 -17.09
C THR A 285 -10.19 7.23 -17.00
N MET A 286 -10.64 6.64 -15.89
CA MET A 286 -10.68 5.17 -15.74
C MET A 286 -11.62 4.53 -16.79
N ALA A 287 -12.76 5.13 -17.06
CA ALA A 287 -13.70 4.63 -18.07
C ALA A 287 -13.11 4.71 -19.49
N LYS A 288 -12.38 5.80 -19.79
CA LYS A 288 -11.76 6.07 -21.09
C LYS A 288 -10.69 5.04 -21.46
N HIS A 289 -9.84 4.62 -20.50
CA HIS A 289 -8.68 3.79 -20.78
C HIS A 289 -8.92 2.34 -20.35
N HIS A 290 -8.82 1.39 -21.30
CA HIS A 290 -8.99 -0.05 -21.03
C HIS A 290 -7.89 -0.64 -20.14
N ASN A 291 -6.68 -0.11 -20.20
CA ASN A 291 -5.52 -0.56 -19.42
C ASN A 291 -5.51 -0.03 -17.98
N ILE A 292 -6.42 0.86 -17.58
CA ILE A 292 -6.64 1.20 -16.18
C ILE A 292 -7.61 0.18 -15.57
N CYS A 293 -7.21 -0.43 -14.47
CA CYS A 293 -8.00 -1.43 -13.77
C CYS A 293 -9.35 -0.87 -13.29
N LYS A 294 -10.40 -1.68 -13.43
CA LYS A 294 -11.75 -1.32 -12.99
C LYS A 294 -11.96 -1.72 -11.53
N TYR A 295 -11.14 -1.12 -10.67
CA TYR A 295 -11.10 -1.37 -9.25
C TYR A 295 -10.70 -0.11 -8.48
N ILE A 296 -11.44 0.19 -7.42
CA ILE A 296 -11.17 1.33 -6.53
C ILE A 296 -11.18 0.82 -5.07
N HIS A 297 -10.09 1.07 -4.35
CA HIS A 297 -10.08 0.93 -2.89
C HIS A 297 -10.48 2.27 -2.28
N LEU A 298 -11.69 2.33 -1.69
CA LEU A 298 -12.35 3.57 -1.25
C LEU A 298 -12.76 3.49 0.22
N PRO A 299 -11.83 3.61 1.17
CA PRO A 299 -12.08 3.52 2.61
C PRO A 299 -13.12 4.51 3.12
N VAL A 300 -14.31 4.05 3.49
CA VAL A 300 -15.37 4.87 4.08
C VAL A 300 -15.24 5.03 5.59
N GLN A 301 -14.77 3.99 6.28
CA GLN A 301 -14.50 3.85 7.70
C GLN A 301 -15.75 3.64 8.57
N SER A 302 -16.87 4.32 8.32
CA SER A 302 -18.15 4.19 9.04
C SER A 302 -19.32 4.57 8.11
N GLY A 303 -20.51 4.04 8.38
CA GLY A 303 -21.76 4.42 7.71
C GLY A 303 -22.54 5.52 8.43
N SER A 304 -22.11 5.95 9.60
CA SER A 304 -22.77 6.99 10.39
C SER A 304 -22.12 8.36 10.20
N ASN A 305 -22.93 9.37 9.84
CA ASN A 305 -22.44 10.76 9.73
C ASN A 305 -21.86 11.29 11.04
N ARG A 306 -22.41 10.87 12.18
CA ARG A 306 -21.92 11.26 13.50
C ARG A 306 -20.50 10.72 13.74
N ILE A 307 -20.27 9.46 13.44
CA ILE A 307 -18.97 8.81 13.58
C ILE A 307 -17.98 9.32 12.53
N LEU A 308 -18.39 9.50 11.27
CA LEU A 308 -17.55 10.11 10.24
C LEU A 308 -17.03 11.50 10.68
N LYS A 309 -17.92 12.33 11.27
CA LYS A 309 -17.52 13.62 11.83
C LYS A 309 -16.55 13.48 13.00
N ALA A 310 -16.75 12.54 13.91
CA ALA A 310 -15.86 12.26 15.02
C ALA A 310 -14.48 11.74 14.55
N MET A 311 -14.46 10.98 13.46
CA MET A 311 -13.26 10.53 12.77
C MET A 311 -12.56 11.63 11.96
N ASN A 312 -13.13 12.84 11.88
CA ASN A 312 -12.69 13.92 11.00
C ASN A 312 -12.63 13.52 9.52
N ARG A 313 -13.65 12.76 9.08
CA ARG A 313 -13.88 12.50 7.67
C ARG A 313 -14.69 13.64 7.08
N LEU A 314 -14.27 14.14 5.91
CA LEU A 314 -14.84 15.33 5.29
C LEU A 314 -15.91 15.01 4.24
N HIS A 315 -16.56 13.86 4.37
CA HIS A 315 -17.69 13.45 3.55
C HIS A 315 -18.82 12.94 4.45
N THR A 316 -20.02 13.01 3.94
CA THR A 316 -21.22 12.42 4.56
C THR A 316 -21.54 11.08 3.90
N ARG A 317 -22.42 10.33 4.55
CA ARG A 317 -22.98 9.09 4.00
C ARG A 317 -23.66 9.31 2.65
N GLU A 318 -24.41 10.40 2.51
CA GLU A 318 -25.16 10.76 1.31
C GLU A 318 -24.24 11.11 0.14
N GLU A 319 -23.17 11.87 0.40
CA GLU A 319 -22.11 12.17 -0.57
C GLU A 319 -21.40 10.89 -1.01
N TYR A 320 -21.16 9.96 -0.07
CA TYR A 320 -20.57 8.67 -0.40
C TYR A 320 -21.49 7.84 -1.32
N PHE A 321 -22.80 7.80 -1.07
CA PHE A 321 -23.75 7.14 -1.96
C PHE A 321 -23.77 7.75 -3.35
N ALA A 322 -23.81 9.07 -3.44
CA ALA A 322 -23.75 9.75 -4.73
C ALA A 322 -22.46 9.44 -5.52
N LEU A 323 -21.32 9.32 -4.81
CA LEU A 323 -20.06 8.92 -5.42
C LEU A 323 -20.12 7.47 -5.94
N ILE A 324 -20.63 6.53 -5.14
CA ILE A 324 -20.80 5.12 -5.54
C ILE A 324 -21.71 5.01 -6.78
N ASP A 325 -22.83 5.75 -6.80
CA ASP A 325 -23.74 5.75 -7.93
C ASP A 325 -23.08 6.34 -9.18
N GLY A 326 -22.32 7.43 -9.02
CA GLY A 326 -21.53 8.02 -10.10
C GLY A 326 -20.44 7.10 -10.66
N ILE A 327 -19.81 6.28 -9.84
CA ILE A 327 -18.86 5.25 -10.28
C ILE A 327 -19.59 4.18 -11.09
N ARG A 328 -20.71 3.66 -10.59
CA ARG A 328 -21.48 2.58 -11.23
C ARG A 328 -22.14 3.02 -12.54
N GLU A 329 -22.56 4.28 -12.64
CA GLU A 329 -23.09 4.84 -13.87
C GLU A 329 -22.05 4.84 -14.99
N ARG A 330 -20.78 5.19 -14.68
CA ARG A 330 -19.69 5.32 -15.64
C ARG A 330 -18.95 4.02 -15.91
N ILE A 331 -18.82 3.19 -14.89
CA ILE A 331 -18.07 1.93 -14.91
C ILE A 331 -18.90 0.87 -14.17
N PRO A 332 -19.95 0.30 -14.79
CA PRO A 332 -20.84 -0.65 -14.13
C PRO A 332 -20.17 -1.87 -13.51
N GLU A 333 -19.05 -2.31 -14.10
CA GLU A 333 -18.26 -3.46 -13.63
C GLU A 333 -17.14 -3.08 -12.63
N CYS A 334 -17.06 -1.83 -12.18
CA CYS A 334 -16.03 -1.40 -11.25
C CYS A 334 -16.20 -2.10 -9.90
N ALA A 335 -15.19 -2.86 -9.51
CA ALA A 335 -15.12 -3.42 -8.18
C ALA A 335 -14.72 -2.35 -7.16
N ILE A 336 -15.38 -2.35 -6.02
CA ILE A 336 -15.15 -1.38 -4.95
C ILE A 336 -14.80 -2.13 -3.67
N SER A 337 -13.67 -1.76 -3.06
CA SER A 337 -13.32 -2.25 -1.74
C SER A 337 -13.24 -1.12 -0.72
N GLN A 338 -13.31 -1.49 0.55
CA GLN A 338 -13.40 -0.53 1.65
C GLN A 338 -12.52 -0.94 2.85
N ASP A 339 -12.25 0.04 3.72
CA ASP A 339 -11.87 -0.18 5.12
C ASP A 339 -13.01 0.26 6.02
N MET A 340 -13.28 -0.53 7.07
CA MET A 340 -14.33 -0.28 8.05
C MET A 340 -13.78 -0.43 9.46
N ILE A 341 -14.09 0.52 10.34
CA ILE A 341 -13.72 0.49 11.75
C ILE A 341 -15.01 0.42 12.57
N THR A 342 -15.16 -0.63 13.37
CA THR A 342 -16.26 -0.77 14.34
C THR A 342 -15.80 -0.45 15.75
N GLY A 343 -16.72 0.02 16.58
CA GLY A 343 -16.43 0.35 17.98
C GLY A 343 -15.50 1.54 18.13
N PHE A 344 -15.54 2.50 17.18
CA PHE A 344 -14.90 3.79 17.38
C PHE A 344 -15.48 4.46 18.64
N PRO A 345 -14.68 5.19 19.45
CA PRO A 345 -15.16 5.83 20.67
C PRO A 345 -16.48 6.58 20.48
N SER A 346 -17.42 6.37 21.37
CA SER A 346 -18.80 6.85 21.35
C SER A 346 -19.74 6.22 20.32
N GLU A 347 -19.34 5.22 19.53
CA GLU A 347 -20.21 4.56 18.56
C GLU A 347 -21.40 3.87 19.26
N THR A 348 -22.63 4.25 18.92
CA THR A 348 -23.87 3.63 19.42
C THR A 348 -24.30 2.45 18.56
N GLU A 349 -25.40 1.79 18.96
CA GLU A 349 -25.96 0.71 18.15
C GLU A 349 -26.59 1.24 16.85
N GLU A 350 -27.20 2.42 16.89
CA GLU A 350 -27.75 3.10 15.72
C GLU A 350 -26.64 3.42 14.70
N ASP A 351 -25.49 3.91 15.14
CA ASP A 351 -24.34 4.16 14.25
C ASP A 351 -23.83 2.88 13.59
N HIS A 352 -23.83 1.77 14.34
CA HIS A 352 -23.47 0.47 13.79
C HIS A 352 -24.48 -0.02 12.74
N GLN A 353 -25.79 0.16 13.00
CA GLN A 353 -26.84 -0.16 12.02
C GLN A 353 -26.73 0.70 10.76
N ASP A 354 -26.37 1.97 10.90
CA ASP A 354 -26.07 2.85 9.76
C ASP A 354 -24.91 2.27 8.92
N THR A 355 -23.88 1.73 9.58
CA THR A 355 -22.75 1.09 8.90
C THR A 355 -23.18 -0.17 8.14
N LEU A 356 -23.97 -1.04 8.76
CA LEU A 356 -24.50 -2.24 8.10
C LEU A 356 -25.39 -1.87 6.89
N SER A 357 -26.27 -0.88 7.04
CA SER A 357 -27.15 -0.45 5.95
C SER A 357 -26.40 0.23 4.80
N LEU A 358 -25.27 0.92 5.07
CA LEU A 358 -24.38 1.41 4.02
C LEU A 358 -23.74 0.24 3.28
N MET A 359 -23.25 -0.77 3.99
CA MET A 359 -22.68 -1.96 3.35
C MET A 359 -23.70 -2.70 2.47
N GLU A 360 -24.96 -2.83 2.92
CA GLU A 360 -26.04 -3.42 2.12
C GLU A 360 -26.36 -2.62 0.86
N TYR A 361 -26.27 -1.30 0.92
CA TYR A 361 -26.45 -0.44 -0.26
C TYR A 361 -25.31 -0.61 -1.27
N VAL A 362 -24.06 -0.54 -0.78
CA VAL A 362 -22.88 -0.56 -1.65
C VAL A 362 -22.57 -1.98 -2.13
N LYS A 363 -22.74 -3.01 -1.30
CA LYS A 363 -22.35 -4.40 -1.59
C LYS A 363 -20.90 -4.46 -2.10
N TYR A 364 -19.95 -4.19 -1.22
CA TYR A 364 -18.53 -4.16 -1.58
C TYR A 364 -18.04 -5.51 -2.10
N ASP A 365 -17.18 -5.50 -3.11
CA ASP A 365 -16.53 -6.70 -3.64
C ASP A 365 -15.65 -7.36 -2.58
N PHE A 366 -14.87 -6.56 -1.83
CA PHE A 366 -14.15 -7.00 -0.64
C PHE A 366 -13.86 -5.82 0.29
N GLY A 367 -13.31 -6.11 1.47
CA GLY A 367 -13.01 -5.07 2.43
C GLY A 367 -12.12 -5.55 3.56
N PHE A 368 -11.55 -4.58 4.26
CA PHE A 368 -10.78 -4.81 5.47
C PHE A 368 -11.55 -4.23 6.66
N MET A 369 -11.86 -5.06 7.62
CA MET A 369 -12.68 -4.71 8.77
C MET A 369 -11.85 -4.83 10.04
N PHE A 370 -11.93 -3.81 10.88
CA PHE A 370 -11.14 -3.70 12.12
C PHE A 370 -12.02 -3.29 13.28
N ALA A 371 -11.79 -3.88 14.45
CA ALA A 371 -12.20 -3.27 15.69
C ALA A 371 -11.31 -2.06 15.98
N TYR A 372 -11.87 -0.97 16.47
CA TYR A 372 -11.06 0.18 16.89
C TYR A 372 -10.05 -0.26 17.97
N SER A 373 -8.84 0.17 17.79
CA SER A 373 -7.75 0.00 18.75
C SER A 373 -7.03 1.34 18.85
N GLU A 374 -6.96 1.86 20.05
CA GLU A 374 -6.30 3.14 20.31
C GLU A 374 -4.86 3.13 19.82
N ARG A 375 -4.45 4.21 19.16
CA ARG A 375 -3.08 4.41 18.68
C ARG A 375 -2.43 5.58 19.41
N PRO A 376 -1.40 5.36 20.24
CA PRO A 376 -0.67 6.42 20.89
C PRO A 376 -0.22 7.49 19.89
N GLY A 377 -0.44 8.76 20.23
CA GLY A 377 -0.06 9.88 19.38
C GLY A 377 -1.13 10.37 18.40
N THR A 378 -2.21 9.63 18.18
CA THR A 378 -3.34 10.08 17.33
C THR A 378 -4.23 11.11 18.06
N LEU A 379 -5.04 11.84 17.29
CA LEU A 379 -5.97 12.81 17.87
C LEU A 379 -7.08 12.12 18.67
N ALA A 380 -7.55 10.95 18.22
CA ALA A 380 -8.56 10.16 18.94
C ALA A 380 -8.02 9.75 20.32
N ALA A 381 -6.85 9.13 20.39
CA ALA A 381 -6.22 8.72 21.64
C ALA A 381 -5.99 9.87 22.64
N ARG A 382 -5.80 11.09 22.14
CA ARG A 382 -5.57 12.27 22.99
C ARG A 382 -6.84 12.94 23.50
N LYS A 383 -7.96 12.79 22.77
CA LYS A 383 -9.14 13.64 22.98
C LYS A 383 -10.43 12.88 23.28
N ILE A 384 -10.51 11.59 22.96
CA ILE A 384 -11.74 10.81 23.04
C ILE A 384 -11.43 9.55 23.83
N ALA A 385 -12.12 9.36 24.96
CA ALA A 385 -11.99 8.13 25.74
C ALA A 385 -12.59 6.94 24.96
N ASP A 386 -11.92 5.81 24.97
CA ASP A 386 -12.44 4.56 24.38
C ASP A 386 -13.46 3.95 25.33
N ASP A 387 -14.73 4.25 25.07
CA ASP A 387 -15.88 3.90 25.91
C ASP A 387 -16.70 2.71 25.39
N VAL A 388 -16.33 2.13 24.23
CA VAL A 388 -17.03 0.97 23.67
C VAL A 388 -16.42 -0.31 24.21
N PRO A 389 -17.21 -1.17 24.93
CA PRO A 389 -16.70 -2.42 25.48
C PRO A 389 -16.15 -3.37 24.41
N GLU A 390 -15.09 -4.11 24.73
CA GLU A 390 -14.41 -5.00 23.80
C GLU A 390 -15.31 -6.13 23.25
N GLU A 391 -16.25 -6.64 24.05
CA GLU A 391 -17.25 -7.60 23.57
C GLU A 391 -18.20 -7.01 22.54
N VAL A 392 -18.55 -5.72 22.67
CA VAL A 392 -19.39 -5.01 21.69
C VAL A 392 -18.60 -4.79 20.39
N LYS A 393 -17.34 -4.35 20.48
CA LYS A 393 -16.46 -4.22 19.31
C LYS A 393 -16.32 -5.55 18.56
N LYS A 394 -16.12 -6.66 19.28
CA LYS A 394 -15.98 -8.01 18.67
C LYS A 394 -17.27 -8.47 18.00
N ARG A 395 -18.43 -8.27 18.65
CA ARG A 395 -19.73 -8.60 18.06
C ARG A 395 -19.96 -7.82 16.78
N ARG A 396 -19.81 -6.50 16.81
CA ARG A 396 -19.97 -5.63 15.63
C ARG A 396 -19.01 -6.00 14.51
N LEU A 397 -17.75 -6.31 14.85
CA LEU A 397 -16.77 -6.76 13.88
C LEU A 397 -17.19 -8.06 13.19
N THR A 398 -17.74 -9.02 13.94
CA THR A 398 -18.25 -10.28 13.39
C THR A 398 -19.40 -10.01 12.42
N GLU A 399 -20.35 -9.16 12.79
CA GLU A 399 -21.51 -8.81 11.96
C GLU A 399 -21.10 -8.21 10.60
N ILE A 400 -20.14 -7.26 10.59
CA ILE A 400 -19.66 -6.67 9.32
C ILE A 400 -18.81 -7.65 8.50
N ILE A 401 -18.06 -8.56 9.15
CA ILE A 401 -17.30 -9.61 8.44
C ILE A 401 -18.27 -10.58 7.75
N ASP A 402 -19.30 -11.04 8.46
CA ASP A 402 -20.29 -11.96 7.90
C ASP A 402 -21.05 -11.33 6.72
N LEU A 403 -21.39 -10.04 6.84
CA LEU A 403 -22.05 -9.31 5.77
C LEU A 403 -21.10 -9.13 4.56
N GLN A 404 -19.84 -8.77 4.80
CA GLN A 404 -18.86 -8.65 3.73
C GLN A 404 -18.63 -9.98 3.00
N GLN A 405 -18.58 -11.09 3.71
CA GLN A 405 -18.41 -12.41 3.08
C GLN A 405 -19.58 -12.74 2.14
N LYS A 406 -20.82 -12.39 2.53
CA LYS A 406 -21.99 -12.54 1.66
C LYS A 406 -21.89 -11.68 0.41
N HIS A 407 -21.48 -10.42 0.55
CA HIS A 407 -21.31 -9.52 -0.58
C HIS A 407 -20.18 -9.98 -1.52
N SER A 408 -19.05 -10.38 -0.96
CA SER A 408 -17.93 -10.90 -1.76
C SER A 408 -18.32 -12.16 -2.56
N LEU A 409 -19.06 -13.08 -1.93
CA LEU A 409 -19.58 -14.26 -2.63
C LEU A 409 -20.60 -13.88 -3.72
N TYR A 410 -21.48 -12.92 -3.46
CA TYR A 410 -22.41 -12.40 -4.47
C TYR A 410 -21.69 -11.92 -5.73
N HIS A 411 -20.61 -11.11 -5.58
CA HIS A 411 -19.84 -10.58 -6.69
C HIS A 411 -19.07 -11.68 -7.43
N THR A 412 -18.43 -12.60 -6.72
CA THR A 412 -17.68 -13.69 -7.37
C THR A 412 -18.60 -14.67 -8.10
N GLN A 413 -19.78 -14.98 -7.55
CA GLN A 413 -20.81 -15.78 -8.21
C GLN A 413 -21.32 -15.12 -9.50
N ALA A 414 -21.47 -13.79 -9.51
CA ALA A 414 -21.87 -13.04 -10.69
C ALA A 414 -20.85 -13.08 -11.84
N GLN A 415 -19.61 -13.53 -11.58
CA GLN A 415 -18.58 -13.73 -12.60
C GLN A 415 -18.61 -15.12 -13.23
N VAL A 416 -19.26 -16.10 -12.61
CA VAL A 416 -19.34 -17.48 -13.14
C VAL A 416 -20.05 -17.46 -14.49
N GLY A 417 -19.46 -18.13 -15.48
CA GLY A 417 -19.90 -18.14 -16.87
C GLY A 417 -19.37 -17.01 -17.75
N LYS A 418 -18.79 -15.95 -17.15
CA LYS A 418 -18.15 -14.85 -17.89
C LYS A 418 -16.71 -15.19 -18.25
N THR A 419 -16.18 -14.50 -19.25
CA THR A 419 -14.76 -14.50 -19.60
C THR A 419 -14.13 -13.21 -19.07
N VAL A 420 -13.02 -13.34 -18.32
CA VAL A 420 -12.29 -12.21 -17.73
C VAL A 420 -10.85 -12.20 -18.19
N GLU A 421 -10.28 -11.02 -18.36
CA GLU A 421 -8.86 -10.84 -18.66
C GLU A 421 -8.04 -10.97 -17.38
N VAL A 422 -7.01 -11.83 -17.42
CA VAL A 422 -6.14 -12.14 -16.29
C VAL A 422 -4.68 -11.93 -16.68
N LEU A 423 -3.92 -11.21 -15.85
CA LEU A 423 -2.46 -11.18 -15.90
C LEU A 423 -1.92 -12.31 -15.03
N ILE A 424 -1.12 -13.21 -15.60
CA ILE A 424 -0.49 -14.32 -14.86
C ILE A 424 0.66 -13.77 -14.02
N GLU A 425 0.53 -13.90 -12.70
CA GLU A 425 1.53 -13.37 -11.73
C GLU A 425 2.47 -14.46 -11.19
N GLY A 426 2.07 -15.73 -11.25
CA GLY A 426 2.86 -16.84 -10.74
C GLY A 426 2.07 -18.13 -10.58
N ASN A 427 2.63 -19.08 -9.83
CA ASN A 427 1.97 -20.33 -9.49
C ASN A 427 0.85 -20.12 -8.47
N SER A 428 -0.20 -20.93 -8.55
CA SER A 428 -1.18 -21.06 -7.47
C SER A 428 -0.51 -21.49 -6.16
N LYS A 429 -0.95 -20.92 -5.03
CA LYS A 429 -0.41 -21.32 -3.70
C LYS A 429 -0.75 -22.77 -3.32
N LYS A 430 -1.75 -23.36 -3.96
CA LYS A 430 -2.25 -24.71 -3.64
C LYS A 430 -1.77 -25.79 -4.60
N SER A 431 -1.30 -25.41 -5.78
CA SER A 431 -0.92 -26.35 -6.82
C SER A 431 0.12 -25.76 -7.77
N ASP A 432 1.21 -26.49 -8.00
CA ASP A 432 2.20 -26.13 -9.01
C ASP A 432 1.71 -26.44 -10.45
N GLN A 433 0.54 -27.07 -10.60
CA GLN A 433 -0.10 -27.35 -11.89
C GLN A 433 -1.07 -26.24 -12.33
N GLU A 434 -1.20 -25.18 -11.55
CA GLU A 434 -2.13 -24.09 -11.81
C GLU A 434 -1.42 -22.74 -11.81
N TRP A 435 -1.85 -21.86 -12.73
CA TRP A 435 -1.51 -20.46 -12.69
C TRP A 435 -2.40 -19.69 -11.73
N MET A 436 -1.86 -18.65 -11.15
CA MET A 436 -2.57 -17.62 -10.41
C MET A 436 -2.28 -16.26 -11.05
N GLY A 437 -3.33 -15.47 -11.21
CA GLY A 437 -3.23 -14.07 -11.62
C GLY A 437 -4.39 -13.25 -11.09
N ARG A 438 -4.46 -12.00 -11.50
CA ARG A 438 -5.58 -11.10 -11.17
C ARG A 438 -6.24 -10.54 -12.41
N ASN A 439 -7.57 -10.39 -12.32
CA ASN A 439 -8.35 -9.66 -13.33
C ASN A 439 -8.28 -8.13 -13.09
N THR A 440 -8.96 -7.36 -13.93
CA THR A 440 -9.01 -5.89 -13.82
C THR A 440 -9.71 -5.42 -12.55
N GLN A 441 -10.63 -6.21 -11.97
CA GLN A 441 -11.33 -5.98 -10.70
C GLN A 441 -10.51 -6.38 -9.47
N ASN A 442 -9.24 -6.74 -9.65
CA ASN A 442 -8.34 -7.18 -8.57
C ASN A 442 -8.73 -8.52 -7.91
N THR A 443 -9.62 -9.28 -8.51
CA THR A 443 -9.98 -10.63 -8.02
C THR A 443 -8.95 -11.64 -8.46
N VAL A 444 -8.54 -12.52 -7.56
CA VAL A 444 -7.64 -13.63 -7.85
C VAL A 444 -8.36 -14.65 -8.75
N VAL A 445 -7.69 -15.08 -9.79
CA VAL A 445 -8.16 -16.12 -10.73
C VAL A 445 -7.13 -17.24 -10.77
N VAL A 446 -7.60 -18.48 -10.62
CA VAL A 446 -6.78 -19.69 -10.68
C VAL A 446 -7.30 -20.57 -11.82
N PHE A 447 -6.37 -21.10 -12.63
CA PHE A 447 -6.69 -21.96 -13.77
C PHE A 447 -5.53 -22.89 -14.10
N PRO A 448 -5.77 -24.03 -14.79
CA PRO A 448 -4.72 -24.99 -15.15
C PRO A 448 -3.61 -24.35 -15.98
N LYS A 449 -2.38 -24.84 -15.78
CA LYS A 449 -1.26 -24.50 -16.65
C LYS A 449 -1.43 -25.19 -18.00
N GLU A 450 -1.22 -24.41 -19.03
CA GLU A 450 -1.16 -24.88 -20.42
C GLU A 450 0.09 -24.26 -21.06
N GLN A 451 -0.02 -23.75 -22.31
CA GLN A 451 1.07 -23.10 -23.03
C GLN A 451 1.45 -21.71 -22.50
N TYR A 452 0.68 -21.15 -21.58
CA TYR A 452 0.87 -19.79 -21.05
C TYR A 452 2.02 -19.72 -20.03
N LYS A 453 2.55 -18.51 -19.81
CA LYS A 453 3.65 -18.25 -18.88
C LYS A 453 3.36 -17.03 -18.00
N VAL A 454 4.14 -16.86 -16.96
CA VAL A 454 4.12 -15.67 -16.09
C VAL A 454 4.36 -14.41 -16.94
N GLY A 455 3.52 -13.39 -16.75
CA GLY A 455 3.52 -12.13 -17.51
C GLY A 455 2.60 -12.12 -18.74
N ASP A 456 2.00 -13.25 -19.11
CA ASP A 456 0.99 -13.26 -20.19
C ASP A 456 -0.35 -12.70 -19.68
N PHE A 457 -1.03 -11.97 -20.56
CA PHE A 457 -2.45 -11.64 -20.40
C PHE A 457 -3.29 -12.69 -21.13
N VAL A 458 -4.20 -13.31 -20.40
CA VAL A 458 -5.05 -14.38 -20.93
C VAL A 458 -6.51 -14.13 -20.60
N ASN A 459 -7.37 -14.56 -21.51
CA ASN A 459 -8.81 -14.60 -21.29
C ASN A 459 -9.17 -15.92 -20.61
N VAL A 460 -9.81 -15.85 -19.43
CA VAL A 460 -10.20 -17.02 -18.64
C VAL A 460 -11.72 -17.06 -18.50
N LYS A 461 -12.33 -18.17 -18.94
CA LYS A 461 -13.76 -18.44 -18.71
C LYS A 461 -13.93 -18.98 -17.30
N ILE A 462 -14.68 -18.26 -16.48
CA ILE A 462 -14.90 -18.61 -15.08
C ILE A 462 -15.94 -19.75 -14.99
N THR A 463 -15.56 -20.84 -14.34
CA THR A 463 -16.41 -22.04 -14.18
C THR A 463 -16.92 -22.21 -12.75
N ASN A 464 -16.18 -21.68 -11.76
CA ASN A 464 -16.53 -21.78 -10.34
C ASN A 464 -15.92 -20.62 -9.55
N CYS A 465 -16.33 -20.46 -8.28
CA CYS A 465 -15.77 -19.44 -7.40
C CYS A 465 -15.84 -19.84 -5.91
N THR A 466 -15.03 -19.14 -5.13
CA THR A 466 -15.20 -18.97 -3.67
C THR A 466 -15.52 -17.49 -3.41
N SER A 467 -15.67 -17.08 -2.15
CA SER A 467 -15.87 -15.66 -1.82
C SER A 467 -14.67 -14.75 -2.18
N THR A 468 -13.51 -15.33 -2.51
CA THR A 468 -12.26 -14.57 -2.73
C THR A 468 -11.51 -14.95 -4.00
N THR A 469 -11.89 -16.05 -4.65
CA THR A 469 -11.12 -16.60 -5.78
C THR A 469 -12.07 -17.09 -6.86
N LEU A 470 -11.78 -16.72 -8.08
CA LEU A 470 -12.41 -17.27 -9.29
C LEU A 470 -11.59 -18.45 -9.79
N ILE A 471 -12.30 -19.46 -10.30
CA ILE A 471 -11.70 -20.66 -10.87
C ILE A 471 -12.21 -20.78 -12.30
N GLY A 472 -11.32 -21.05 -13.25
CA GLY A 472 -11.70 -21.09 -14.66
C GLY A 472 -10.76 -21.87 -15.54
N GLU A 473 -10.94 -21.71 -16.84
CA GLU A 473 -10.14 -22.31 -17.90
C GLU A 473 -9.72 -21.22 -18.88
N ALA A 474 -8.45 -21.20 -19.28
CA ALA A 474 -7.96 -20.26 -20.26
C ALA A 474 -8.56 -20.56 -21.65
N VAL A 475 -9.03 -19.53 -22.33
CA VAL A 475 -9.65 -19.65 -23.66
C VAL A 475 -8.85 -18.98 -24.78
N GLY A 476 -7.75 -18.30 -24.43
CA GLY A 476 -6.85 -17.67 -25.40
C GLY A 476 -6.09 -16.49 -24.78
N TYR A 477 -5.16 -15.94 -25.54
CA TYR A 477 -4.46 -14.71 -25.17
C TYR A 477 -5.41 -13.51 -25.22
N SER A 478 -5.16 -12.51 -24.39
CA SER A 478 -5.82 -11.20 -24.46
C SER A 478 -5.11 -10.27 -25.45
N ASP A 479 -5.81 -9.23 -25.93
CA ASP A 479 -5.25 -8.19 -26.80
C ASP A 479 -4.18 -7.33 -26.09
N MET A 480 -4.09 -7.42 -24.78
CA MET A 480 -3.05 -6.78 -23.96
C MET A 480 -1.68 -7.46 -24.09
N ASN A 481 -1.62 -8.70 -24.59
CA ASN A 481 -0.40 -9.49 -24.64
C ASN A 481 0.63 -9.01 -25.69
#